data_28b70ef91dc2d8d55fe8f5fc215ae54c
#
_entry.id   28b70ef91dc2d8d55fe8f5fc215ae54c
#
_cell.length_a   1.000
_cell.length_b   1.000
_cell.length_c   1.000
_cell.angle_alpha   90.00
_cell.angle_beta   90.00
_cell.angle_gamma   90.00
#
_symmetry.space_group_name_H-M   'P 1'
#
loop_
_entity.id
_entity.type
_entity.pdbx_description
1 polymer ?
#
loop_
_entity_poly.entity_id
_entity_poly.type
_entity_poly.pdbx_seq_one_letter_code
_entity_poly.pdbx_strand_id
1 'polypeptide(L)'
;MLIKDSAKELRRSRFFPFPRDLCFPQEKPLFRKWAKNRRRLVEIGVFEGASAAIFRSVMHPSGHLHLIDPFIPDSMNPALSARKPFAKLNLMRVRNGKITWHEDFSFQVVKTWHQPVDFLFIDGDHTEASCSQDWTQWSPFVEVGGVAIFHDARFGKGDGSWWDGWEGPTAVVDRLFRGANKITSWEIVDEAGTAVAVRRLR
;
A
#
# COMPACT_ATOMS: atom_id res chain seq x y z
N MET A 1 -2.08 -8.74 30.69
CA MET A 1 -3.25 -9.52 30.25
C MET A 1 -3.53 -9.38 28.73
N LEU A 2 -2.65 -8.72 27.97
CA LEU A 2 -2.81 -8.40 26.52
C LEU A 2 -2.17 -9.41 25.55
N ILE A 3 -1.41 -10.39 26.02
CA ILE A 3 -0.72 -11.36 25.17
C ILE A 3 -1.62 -12.55 24.76
N LYS A 4 -2.75 -12.75 25.43
CA LYS A 4 -3.63 -13.90 25.15
C LYS A 4 -4.56 -13.70 23.96
N ASP A 5 -4.90 -12.47 23.59
CA ASP A 5 -5.82 -12.19 22.48
C ASP A 5 -5.09 -12.20 21.12
N SER A 6 -3.86 -11.69 21.07
CA SER A 6 -3.03 -11.76 19.87
C SER A 6 -2.69 -13.21 19.47
N ALA A 7 -2.47 -14.10 20.43
CA ALA A 7 -2.26 -15.53 20.16
C ALA A 7 -3.53 -16.23 19.64
N LYS A 8 -4.71 -15.71 19.96
CA LYS A 8 -6.00 -16.25 19.51
C LYS A 8 -6.33 -15.84 18.06
N GLU A 9 -5.97 -14.61 17.68
CA GLU A 9 -6.08 -14.14 16.30
C GLU A 9 -5.02 -14.79 15.40
N LEU A 10 -3.78 -14.93 15.86
CA LEU A 10 -2.74 -15.70 15.17
C LEU A 10 -3.16 -17.16 14.96
N ARG A 11 -3.86 -17.78 15.92
CA ARG A 11 -4.39 -19.14 15.80
C ARG A 11 -5.58 -19.21 14.84
N ARG A 12 -6.42 -18.18 14.76
CA ARG A 12 -7.50 -18.09 13.75
C ARG A 12 -6.93 -17.94 12.34
N SER A 13 -5.85 -17.20 12.15
CA SER A 13 -5.19 -17.05 10.84
C SER A 13 -4.51 -18.34 10.35
N ARG A 14 -4.15 -19.27 11.25
CA ARG A 14 -3.51 -20.54 10.90
C ARG A 14 -4.46 -21.62 10.36
N PHE A 15 -5.77 -21.47 10.56
CA PHE A 15 -6.74 -22.54 10.27
C PHE A 15 -7.79 -22.19 9.21
N PHE A 16 -7.82 -20.96 8.67
CA PHE A 16 -8.81 -20.59 7.67
C PHE A 16 -8.12 -20.12 6.38
N PRO A 17 -8.49 -20.71 5.22
CA PRO A 17 -7.95 -20.36 3.91
C PRO A 17 -8.59 -19.07 3.35
N PHE A 18 -8.76 -18.03 4.17
CA PHE A 18 -9.31 -16.75 3.74
C PHE A 18 -8.21 -15.68 3.73
N PRO A 19 -8.20 -14.81 2.70
CA PRO A 19 -7.30 -13.69 2.66
C PRO A 19 -7.45 -12.80 3.91
N ARG A 20 -6.32 -12.37 4.47
CA ARG A 20 -6.30 -11.45 5.60
C ARG A 20 -6.54 -10.03 5.13
N ASP A 21 -7.30 -9.28 5.91
CA ASP A 21 -7.48 -7.84 5.74
C ASP A 21 -6.64 -7.12 6.80
N LEU A 22 -5.48 -6.63 6.39
CA LEU A 22 -4.57 -5.88 7.26
C LEU A 22 -4.75 -4.37 7.18
N CYS A 23 -5.73 -3.89 6.37
CA CYS A 23 -6.07 -2.47 6.36
C CYS A 23 -6.94 -2.12 7.56
N PHE A 24 -6.53 -1.12 8.34
CA PHE A 24 -7.36 -0.65 9.44
C PHE A 24 -8.71 -0.12 8.96
N PRO A 25 -9.81 -0.34 9.71
CA PRO A 25 -11.13 0.14 9.32
C PRO A 25 -11.17 1.66 9.04
N GLN A 26 -10.42 2.46 9.80
CA GLN A 26 -10.33 3.92 9.64
C GLN A 26 -9.58 4.37 8.38
N GLU A 27 -8.74 3.53 7.78
CA GLU A 27 -7.98 3.84 6.56
C GLU A 27 -8.79 3.61 5.28
N LYS A 28 -9.72 2.65 5.32
CA LYS A 28 -10.51 2.27 4.13
C LYS A 28 -11.29 3.42 3.49
N PRO A 29 -11.88 4.36 4.24
CA PRO A 29 -12.49 5.57 3.65
C PRO A 29 -11.49 6.44 2.90
N LEU A 30 -10.27 6.63 3.46
CA LEU A 30 -9.18 7.38 2.82
C LEU A 30 -8.76 6.69 1.50
N PHE A 31 -8.53 5.39 1.53
CA PHE A 31 -8.16 4.60 0.34
C PHE A 31 -9.22 4.70 -0.76
N ARG A 32 -10.50 4.54 -0.41
CA ARG A 32 -11.62 4.69 -1.36
C ARG A 32 -11.70 6.10 -1.95
N LYS A 33 -11.55 7.14 -1.11
CA LYS A 33 -11.62 8.54 -1.51
C LYS A 33 -10.59 8.85 -2.59
N TRP A 34 -9.33 8.48 -2.34
CA TRP A 34 -8.22 8.89 -3.20
C TRP A 34 -8.01 8.00 -4.42
N ALA A 35 -8.42 6.73 -4.37
CA ALA A 35 -8.41 5.82 -5.52
C ALA A 35 -9.64 5.99 -6.43
N LYS A 36 -10.69 6.69 -5.96
CA LYS A 36 -11.95 6.84 -6.72
C LYS A 36 -11.72 7.51 -8.07
N ASN A 37 -12.23 6.86 -9.13
CA ASN A 37 -12.15 7.29 -10.52
C ASN A 37 -10.73 7.46 -11.09
N ARG A 38 -9.68 6.98 -10.38
CA ARG A 38 -8.32 6.95 -10.92
C ARG A 38 -8.21 5.94 -12.05
N ARG A 39 -7.31 6.21 -13.00
CA ARG A 39 -7.16 5.41 -14.23
C ARG A 39 -5.83 4.68 -14.33
N ARG A 40 -4.79 5.16 -13.67
CA ARG A 40 -3.41 4.64 -13.75
C ARG A 40 -2.87 4.46 -12.34
N LEU A 41 -3.21 3.30 -11.78
CA LEU A 41 -2.92 3.00 -10.38
C LEU A 41 -1.73 2.06 -10.29
N VAL A 42 -0.85 2.33 -9.34
CA VAL A 42 0.28 1.46 -8.98
C VAL A 42 0.21 1.18 -7.48
N GLU A 43 0.34 -0.07 -7.11
CA GLU A 43 0.47 -0.54 -5.73
C GLU A 43 1.78 -1.32 -5.59
N ILE A 44 2.62 -0.88 -4.65
CA ILE A 44 3.88 -1.52 -4.25
C ILE A 44 3.66 -2.18 -2.90
N GLY A 45 3.83 -3.50 -2.84
CA GLY A 45 3.44 -4.31 -1.69
C GLY A 45 1.96 -4.68 -1.76
N VAL A 46 1.67 -5.90 -2.20
CA VAL A 46 0.28 -6.36 -2.43
C VAL A 46 -0.16 -7.31 -1.32
N PHE A 47 0.78 -8.09 -0.80
CA PHE A 47 0.51 -9.08 0.22
C PHE A 47 -0.65 -10.02 -0.17
N GLU A 48 -1.77 -9.99 0.55
CA GLU A 48 -2.98 -10.78 0.27
C GLU A 48 -4.08 -9.97 -0.45
N GLY A 49 -3.77 -8.74 -0.90
CA GLY A 49 -4.57 -7.95 -1.83
C GLY A 49 -5.80 -7.26 -1.23
N ALA A 50 -5.81 -6.98 0.06
CA ALA A 50 -6.92 -6.27 0.70
C ALA A 50 -7.06 -4.83 0.19
N SER A 51 -5.97 -4.06 0.17
CA SER A 51 -5.87 -2.71 -0.39
C SER A 51 -6.16 -2.71 -1.89
N ALA A 52 -5.55 -3.63 -2.64
CA ALA A 52 -5.78 -3.82 -4.08
C ALA A 52 -7.26 -4.00 -4.42
N ALA A 53 -7.99 -4.80 -3.62
CA ALA A 53 -9.43 -5.01 -3.81
C ALA A 53 -10.23 -3.72 -3.56
N ILE A 54 -9.83 -2.92 -2.56
CA ILE A 54 -10.44 -1.60 -2.30
C ILE A 54 -10.21 -0.68 -3.50
N PHE A 55 -8.95 -0.53 -3.95
CA PHE A 55 -8.62 0.36 -5.08
C PHE A 55 -9.36 -0.06 -6.35
N ARG A 56 -9.33 -1.36 -6.67
CA ARG A 56 -10.05 -1.90 -7.81
C ARG A 56 -11.54 -1.61 -7.75
N SER A 57 -12.16 -1.68 -6.57
CA SER A 57 -13.61 -1.49 -6.41
C SER A 57 -14.10 -0.07 -6.75
N VAL A 58 -13.23 0.94 -6.63
CA VAL A 58 -13.59 2.35 -6.77
C VAL A 58 -12.88 3.07 -7.92
N MET A 59 -11.86 2.48 -8.53
CA MET A 59 -11.17 3.08 -9.67
C MET A 59 -12.10 3.22 -10.86
N HIS A 60 -11.70 4.00 -11.86
CA HIS A 60 -12.47 4.16 -13.10
C HIS A 60 -12.64 2.81 -13.81
N PRO A 61 -13.82 2.51 -14.44
CA PRO A 61 -14.04 1.23 -15.13
C PRO A 61 -13.05 0.93 -16.26
N SER A 62 -12.50 1.96 -16.92
CA SER A 62 -11.41 1.81 -17.89
C SER A 62 -10.02 1.97 -17.25
N GLY A 63 -9.93 1.97 -15.92
CA GLY A 63 -8.66 2.10 -15.20
C GLY A 63 -7.82 0.83 -15.27
N HIS A 64 -6.54 1.01 -14.99
CA HIS A 64 -5.56 -0.06 -14.94
C HIS A 64 -4.79 0.01 -13.60
N LEU A 65 -4.87 -1.05 -12.83
CA LEU A 65 -4.16 -1.22 -11.57
C LEU A 65 -2.97 -2.16 -11.78
N HIS A 66 -1.77 -1.66 -11.56
CA HIS A 66 -0.54 -2.42 -11.57
C HIS A 66 -0.19 -2.83 -10.14
N LEU A 67 0.01 -4.11 -9.93
CA LEU A 67 0.28 -4.75 -8.64
C LEU A 67 1.71 -5.27 -8.63
N ILE A 68 2.54 -4.70 -7.77
CA ILE A 68 3.98 -4.99 -7.70
C ILE A 68 4.29 -5.64 -6.37
N ASP A 69 4.68 -6.91 -6.40
CA ASP A 69 5.07 -7.68 -5.23
C ASP A 69 5.90 -8.89 -5.69
N PRO A 70 7.10 -9.11 -5.16
CA PRO A 70 7.91 -10.27 -5.51
C PRO A 70 7.32 -11.59 -5.01
N PHE A 71 6.32 -11.55 -4.11
CA PHE A 71 5.69 -12.73 -3.50
C PHE A 71 6.69 -13.77 -3.01
N ILE A 72 7.74 -13.29 -2.35
CA ILE A 72 8.80 -14.18 -1.85
C ILE A 72 8.19 -15.20 -0.88
N PRO A 73 8.38 -16.50 -1.13
CA PRO A 73 7.95 -17.53 -0.19
C PRO A 73 8.64 -17.35 1.16
N ASP A 74 7.87 -17.39 2.24
CA ASP A 74 8.43 -17.44 3.57
C ASP A 74 8.87 -18.88 3.88
N SER A 75 10.18 -19.12 3.91
CA SER A 75 10.75 -20.44 4.17
C SER A 75 10.47 -20.93 5.60
N MET A 76 10.23 -20.02 6.55
CA MET A 76 9.95 -20.34 7.95
C MET A 76 8.45 -20.51 8.21
N ASN A 77 7.59 -19.95 7.37
CA ASN A 77 6.14 -20.04 7.50
C ASN A 77 5.46 -20.30 6.16
N PRO A 78 5.28 -21.58 5.76
CA PRO A 78 4.64 -21.93 4.49
C PRO A 78 3.23 -21.33 4.30
N ALA A 79 2.51 -21.01 5.38
CA ALA A 79 1.22 -20.35 5.29
C ALA A 79 1.32 -18.95 4.70
N LEU A 80 2.46 -18.28 4.85
CA LEU A 80 2.74 -16.99 4.21
C LEU A 80 3.10 -17.12 2.73
N SER A 81 3.45 -18.30 2.26
CA SER A 81 3.70 -18.56 0.82
C SER A 81 2.42 -18.52 -0.03
N ALA A 82 1.25 -18.54 0.59
CA ALA A 82 -0.05 -18.48 -0.10
C ALA A 82 -0.50 -17.04 -0.41
N ARG A 83 0.33 -16.01 -0.18
CA ARG A 83 -0.04 -14.58 -0.35
C ARG A 83 -0.62 -14.28 -1.74
N LYS A 84 0.06 -14.68 -2.80
CA LYS A 84 -0.41 -14.45 -4.17
C LYS A 84 -1.73 -15.16 -4.52
N PRO A 85 -1.95 -16.45 -4.19
CA PRO A 85 -3.25 -17.09 -4.35
C PRO A 85 -4.37 -16.34 -3.61
N PHE A 86 -4.13 -15.86 -2.39
CA PHE A 86 -5.10 -15.09 -1.63
C PHE A 86 -5.36 -13.70 -2.24
N ALA A 87 -4.32 -13.00 -2.71
CA ALA A 87 -4.47 -11.76 -3.44
C ALA A 87 -5.33 -11.95 -4.70
N LYS A 88 -5.08 -13.01 -5.47
CA LYS A 88 -5.92 -13.34 -6.63
C LYS A 88 -7.37 -13.61 -6.21
N LEU A 89 -7.61 -14.35 -5.13
CA LEU A 89 -8.95 -14.64 -4.63
C LEU A 89 -9.69 -13.36 -4.21
N ASN A 90 -9.04 -12.44 -3.50
CA ASN A 90 -9.61 -11.15 -3.15
C ASN A 90 -10.01 -10.34 -4.39
N LEU A 91 -9.14 -10.29 -5.38
CA LEU A 91 -9.36 -9.52 -6.60
C LEU A 91 -10.38 -10.14 -7.56
N MET A 92 -10.56 -11.45 -7.54
CA MET A 92 -11.61 -12.12 -8.33
C MET A 92 -13.03 -11.70 -7.93
N ARG A 93 -13.23 -11.27 -6.69
CA ARG A 93 -14.52 -10.79 -6.17
C ARG A 93 -14.90 -9.42 -6.69
N VAL A 94 -13.94 -8.68 -7.25
CA VAL A 94 -14.13 -7.32 -7.78
C VAL A 94 -13.86 -7.33 -9.27
N ARG A 95 -14.88 -7.06 -10.09
CA ARG A 95 -14.78 -7.03 -11.55
C ARG A 95 -14.84 -5.58 -12.03
N ASN A 96 -13.74 -4.84 -11.86
CA ASN A 96 -13.66 -3.46 -12.32
C ASN A 96 -12.27 -3.20 -12.90
N GLY A 97 -12.20 -2.55 -14.06
CA GLY A 97 -10.98 -2.19 -14.74
C GLY A 97 -10.03 -3.36 -15.03
N LYS A 98 -8.84 -3.03 -15.46
CA LYS A 98 -7.76 -3.98 -15.77
C LYS A 98 -6.78 -4.10 -14.61
N ILE A 99 -6.17 -5.27 -14.43
CA ILE A 99 -5.05 -5.49 -13.50
C ILE A 99 -3.87 -6.12 -14.24
N THR A 100 -2.67 -5.74 -13.83
CA THR A 100 -1.43 -6.40 -14.26
C THR A 100 -0.60 -6.73 -13.01
N TRP A 101 -0.11 -7.95 -12.94
CA TRP A 101 0.78 -8.43 -11.89
C TRP A 101 2.24 -8.29 -12.34
N HIS A 102 3.04 -7.65 -11.50
CA HIS A 102 4.49 -7.59 -11.62
C HIS A 102 5.09 -8.36 -10.44
N GLU A 103 5.55 -9.58 -10.73
CA GLU A 103 6.11 -10.50 -9.71
C GLU A 103 7.60 -10.24 -9.55
N ASP A 104 7.94 -9.02 -9.18
CA ASP A 104 9.31 -8.58 -9.01
C ASP A 104 9.36 -7.43 -7.99
N PHE A 105 10.56 -7.07 -7.58
CA PHE A 105 10.77 -5.90 -6.73
C PHE A 105 10.44 -4.60 -7.47
N SER A 106 9.91 -3.61 -6.75
CA SER A 106 9.55 -2.29 -7.28
C SER A 106 10.70 -1.61 -8.02
N PHE A 107 11.94 -1.72 -7.48
CA PHE A 107 13.15 -1.17 -8.08
C PHE A 107 13.61 -1.88 -9.36
N GLN A 108 13.12 -3.07 -9.66
CA GLN A 108 13.34 -3.73 -10.95
C GLN A 108 12.26 -3.32 -11.95
N VAL A 109 10.99 -3.35 -11.53
CA VAL A 109 9.85 -2.98 -12.38
C VAL A 109 9.98 -1.56 -12.91
N VAL A 110 10.43 -0.61 -12.07
CA VAL A 110 10.57 0.80 -12.44
C VAL A 110 11.59 1.05 -13.56
N LYS A 111 12.58 0.17 -13.74
CA LYS A 111 13.60 0.32 -14.82
C LYS A 111 13.01 0.33 -16.23
N THR A 112 11.87 -0.32 -16.40
CA THR A 112 11.16 -0.40 -17.69
C THR A 112 9.84 0.35 -17.67
N TRP A 113 9.59 1.14 -16.62
CA TRP A 113 8.35 1.88 -16.49
C TRP A 113 8.38 3.20 -17.24
N HIS A 114 7.36 3.47 -18.05
CA HIS A 114 7.28 4.69 -18.88
C HIS A 114 5.90 5.35 -18.84
N GLN A 115 4.97 4.79 -18.05
CA GLN A 115 3.59 5.27 -18.03
C GLN A 115 3.39 6.30 -16.91
N PRO A 116 2.56 7.34 -17.15
CA PRO A 116 2.15 8.23 -16.08
C PRO A 116 1.27 7.49 -15.05
N VAL A 117 1.31 7.95 -13.80
CA VAL A 117 0.57 7.40 -12.68
C VAL A 117 -0.32 8.50 -12.09
N ASP A 118 -1.58 8.23 -11.81
CA ASP A 118 -2.47 9.17 -11.12
C ASP A 118 -2.79 8.76 -9.68
N PHE A 119 -2.40 7.52 -9.30
CA PHE A 119 -2.50 7.01 -7.94
C PHE A 119 -1.36 6.03 -7.66
N LEU A 120 -0.57 6.30 -6.62
CA LEU A 120 0.52 5.46 -6.15
C LEU A 120 0.25 5.03 -4.70
N PHE A 121 0.38 3.75 -4.39
CA PHE A 121 0.33 3.22 -3.04
C PHE A 121 1.65 2.56 -2.69
N ILE A 122 2.29 2.98 -1.60
CA ILE A 122 3.59 2.50 -1.13
C ILE A 122 3.38 1.76 0.18
N ASP A 123 3.49 0.44 0.14
CA ASP A 123 3.30 -0.48 1.26
C ASP A 123 4.25 -1.70 1.12
N GLY A 124 5.47 -1.44 0.68
CA GLY A 124 6.49 -2.46 0.45
C GLY A 124 7.22 -2.87 1.73
N ASP A 125 8.55 -2.83 1.70
CA ASP A 125 9.40 -3.03 2.87
C ASP A 125 9.39 -1.79 3.77
N HIS A 126 9.20 -1.98 5.09
CA HIS A 126 9.03 -0.91 6.06
C HIS A 126 10.34 -0.32 6.59
N THR A 127 11.48 -0.61 5.99
CA THR A 127 12.72 0.11 6.29
C THR A 127 12.69 1.52 5.68
N GLU A 128 13.33 2.49 6.34
CA GLU A 128 13.44 3.85 5.80
C GLU A 128 14.12 3.85 4.42
N ALA A 129 15.14 3.01 4.23
CA ALA A 129 15.87 2.91 2.97
C ALA A 129 14.98 2.44 1.82
N SER A 130 14.22 1.36 2.01
CA SER A 130 13.33 0.81 0.98
C SER A 130 12.18 1.75 0.67
N CYS A 131 11.52 2.32 1.68
CA CYS A 131 10.45 3.29 1.47
C CYS A 131 10.95 4.56 0.76
N SER A 132 12.16 5.06 1.11
CA SER A 132 12.80 6.18 0.40
C SER A 132 13.13 5.83 -1.05
N GLN A 133 13.56 4.61 -1.32
CA GLN A 133 13.87 4.13 -2.66
C GLN A 133 12.59 4.08 -3.51
N ASP A 134 11.52 3.48 -3.00
CA ASP A 134 10.24 3.41 -3.69
C ASP A 134 9.72 4.81 -4.02
N TRP A 135 9.72 5.71 -3.04
CA TRP A 135 9.35 7.10 -3.29
C TRP A 135 10.19 7.76 -4.38
N THR A 136 11.51 7.70 -4.25
CA THR A 136 12.44 8.39 -5.17
C THR A 136 12.29 7.89 -6.61
N GLN A 137 12.06 6.59 -6.77
CA GLN A 137 11.98 5.97 -8.09
C GLN A 137 10.59 6.12 -8.73
N TRP A 138 9.51 6.12 -7.93
CA TRP A 138 8.14 6.11 -8.47
C TRP A 138 7.45 7.46 -8.48
N SER A 139 7.79 8.38 -7.56
CA SER A 139 7.16 9.71 -7.51
C SER A 139 7.33 10.54 -8.80
N PRO A 140 8.42 10.41 -9.60
CA PRO A 140 8.54 11.13 -10.87
C PRO A 140 7.44 10.80 -11.87
N PHE A 141 6.89 9.59 -11.83
CA PHE A 141 5.81 9.16 -12.73
C PHE A 141 4.43 9.63 -12.29
N VAL A 142 4.27 10.06 -11.04
CA VAL A 142 2.97 10.57 -10.56
C VAL A 142 2.70 11.92 -11.21
N GLU A 143 1.56 12.06 -11.89
CA GLU A 143 1.16 13.29 -12.57
C GLU A 143 0.82 14.42 -11.59
N VAL A 144 0.86 15.66 -12.06
CA VAL A 144 0.31 16.81 -11.32
C VAL A 144 -1.17 16.57 -11.01
N GLY A 145 -1.56 16.75 -9.74
CA GLY A 145 -2.89 16.38 -9.23
C GLY A 145 -3.05 14.89 -8.89
N GLY A 146 -2.04 14.07 -9.21
CA GLY A 146 -1.96 12.68 -8.77
C GLY A 146 -1.68 12.59 -7.27
N VAL A 147 -2.00 11.44 -6.69
CA VAL A 147 -1.88 11.19 -5.25
C VAL A 147 -0.99 9.98 -5.01
N ALA A 148 -0.11 10.10 -4.01
CA ALA A 148 0.58 8.97 -3.43
C ALA A 148 0.12 8.75 -1.99
N ILE A 149 -0.03 7.49 -1.58
CA ILE A 149 -0.34 7.11 -0.20
C ILE A 149 0.82 6.28 0.34
N PHE A 150 1.35 6.68 1.48
CA PHE A 150 2.25 5.88 2.29
C PHE A 150 1.44 5.14 3.34
N HIS A 151 1.52 3.82 3.36
CA HIS A 151 0.95 3.01 4.43
C HIS A 151 1.95 2.90 5.57
N ASP A 152 1.45 2.63 6.77
CA ASP A 152 2.26 2.46 7.99
C ASP A 152 3.22 3.63 8.30
N ALA A 153 2.91 4.83 7.81
CA ALA A 153 3.78 6.02 7.85
C ALA A 153 3.40 7.02 8.96
N ARG A 154 2.71 6.57 10.00
CA ARG A 154 2.38 7.34 11.21
C ARG A 154 2.53 6.44 12.44
N PHE A 155 3.77 6.23 12.86
CA PHE A 155 4.10 5.43 14.03
C PHE A 155 3.43 5.98 15.30
N GLY A 156 2.83 5.11 16.11
CA GLY A 156 2.06 5.49 17.28
C GLY A 156 0.65 6.05 16.98
N LYS A 157 0.14 5.93 15.77
CA LYS A 157 -1.19 6.43 15.36
C LYS A 157 -2.14 5.34 14.86
N GLY A 158 -1.83 4.09 15.11
CA GLY A 158 -2.75 2.98 14.92
C GLY A 158 -3.97 3.07 15.82
N ASP A 159 -4.72 2.00 15.91
CA ASP A 159 -5.94 1.93 16.75
C ASP A 159 -5.68 1.42 18.17
N GLY A 160 -4.39 1.36 18.56
CA GLY A 160 -3.98 0.79 19.85
C GLY A 160 -3.99 -0.75 19.87
N SER A 161 -4.21 -1.39 18.72
CA SER A 161 -4.04 -2.81 18.55
C SER A 161 -2.54 -3.19 18.48
N TRP A 162 -2.23 -4.41 18.10
CA TRP A 162 -0.86 -4.92 17.98
C TRP A 162 -0.04 -4.31 16.85
N TRP A 163 -0.65 -3.46 16.00
CA TRP A 163 -0.02 -2.82 14.86
C TRP A 163 -0.18 -1.30 14.95
N ASP A 164 0.91 -0.59 14.91
CA ASP A 164 0.92 0.86 15.19
C ASP A 164 1.73 1.67 14.17
N GLY A 165 1.89 1.13 12.96
CA GLY A 165 2.75 1.69 11.92
C GLY A 165 4.22 1.35 12.12
N TRP A 166 5.08 1.91 11.28
CA TRP A 166 6.53 1.68 11.31
C TRP A 166 7.32 2.98 11.35
N GLU A 167 8.45 2.96 12.07
CA GLU A 167 9.36 4.11 12.17
C GLU A 167 9.94 4.51 10.80
N GLY A 168 10.29 3.54 9.94
CA GLY A 168 10.91 3.79 8.65
C GLY A 168 10.04 4.62 7.70
N PRO A 169 8.83 4.19 7.31
CA PRO A 169 7.92 5.00 6.50
C PRO A 169 7.56 6.33 7.16
N THR A 170 7.43 6.37 8.49
CA THR A 170 7.16 7.60 9.25
C THR A 170 8.30 8.60 9.08
N ALA A 171 9.55 8.16 9.24
CA ALA A 171 10.73 9.02 9.05
C ALA A 171 10.81 9.59 7.62
N VAL A 172 10.46 8.78 6.61
CA VAL A 172 10.41 9.24 5.21
C VAL A 172 9.37 10.34 5.05
N VAL A 173 8.13 10.14 5.52
CA VAL A 173 7.05 11.10 5.41
C VAL A 173 7.37 12.39 6.18
N ASP A 174 7.90 12.30 7.39
CA ASP A 174 8.26 13.45 8.20
C ASP A 174 9.36 14.29 7.53
N ARG A 175 10.41 13.65 7.03
CA ARG A 175 11.50 14.30 6.32
C ARG A 175 11.03 14.99 5.04
N LEU A 176 10.19 14.32 4.25
CA LEU A 176 9.78 14.81 2.93
C LEU A 176 8.66 15.85 2.99
N PHE A 177 7.72 15.75 3.92
CA PHE A 177 6.48 16.53 3.86
C PHE A 177 6.19 17.37 5.10
N ARG A 178 6.84 17.12 6.25
CA ARG A 178 6.57 17.87 7.49
C ARG A 178 7.73 18.71 8.00
N GLY A 179 8.96 18.32 7.69
CA GLY A 179 10.16 19.03 8.16
C GLY A 179 10.32 20.43 7.59
N ALA A 180 11.27 21.20 8.15
CA ALA A 180 11.60 22.57 7.70
C ALA A 180 12.04 22.60 6.22
N ASN A 181 12.68 21.54 5.75
CA ASN A 181 13.16 21.39 4.36
C ASN A 181 12.21 20.54 3.50
N LYS A 182 10.90 20.52 3.83
CA LYS A 182 9.92 19.76 3.08
C LYS A 182 9.88 20.13 1.60
N ILE A 183 9.60 19.15 0.76
CA ILE A 183 9.41 19.38 -0.68
C ILE A 183 8.13 20.17 -0.91
N THR A 184 8.23 21.27 -1.68
CA THR A 184 7.10 22.19 -1.94
C THR A 184 6.27 21.83 -3.17
N SER A 185 6.69 20.80 -3.92
CA SER A 185 5.94 20.28 -5.07
C SER A 185 4.86 19.26 -4.67
N TRP A 186 4.74 18.97 -3.38
CA TRP A 186 3.75 18.05 -2.82
C TRP A 186 3.16 18.60 -1.53
N GLU A 187 1.94 18.19 -1.22
CA GLU A 187 1.26 18.53 0.03
C GLU A 187 0.61 17.30 0.66
N ILE A 188 0.56 17.22 1.98
CA ILE A 188 -0.27 16.24 2.69
C ILE A 188 -1.73 16.69 2.53
N VAL A 189 -2.58 15.81 2.01
CA VAL A 189 -4.01 16.10 1.75
C VAL A 189 -4.97 15.29 2.62
N ASP A 190 -4.50 14.21 3.24
CA ASP A 190 -5.34 13.37 4.11
C ASP A 190 -4.49 12.46 4.99
N GLU A 191 -5.02 12.08 6.16
CA GLU A 191 -4.40 11.15 7.08
C GLU A 191 -5.48 10.34 7.81
N ALA A 192 -5.29 9.02 7.91
CA ALA A 192 -6.18 8.15 8.68
C ALA A 192 -5.41 6.90 9.14
N GLY A 193 -5.59 6.51 10.41
CA GLY A 193 -4.82 5.42 10.98
C GLY A 193 -3.31 5.67 10.82
N THR A 194 -2.61 4.74 10.22
CA THR A 194 -1.18 4.85 9.93
C THR A 194 -0.89 5.39 8.51
N ALA A 195 -1.91 5.61 7.69
CA ALA A 195 -1.78 6.06 6.31
C ALA A 195 -1.67 7.58 6.16
N VAL A 196 -0.83 8.03 5.23
CA VAL A 196 -0.65 9.43 4.83
C VAL A 196 -0.80 9.57 3.32
N ALA A 197 -1.74 10.42 2.88
CA ALA A 197 -1.94 10.75 1.47
C ALA A 197 -1.30 12.10 1.15
N VAL A 198 -0.49 12.11 0.08
CA VAL A 198 0.16 13.32 -0.45
C VAL A 198 -0.24 13.53 -1.91
N ARG A 199 -0.42 14.79 -2.31
CA ARG A 199 -0.81 15.18 -3.66
C ARG A 199 0.30 15.97 -4.33
N ARG A 200 0.56 15.67 -5.62
CA ARG A 200 1.51 16.42 -6.44
C ARG A 200 0.89 17.75 -6.90
N LEU A 201 1.59 18.86 -6.66
CA LEU A 201 1.15 20.22 -7.01
C LEU A 201 1.76 20.71 -8.33
N ARG A 202 2.98 20.28 -8.65
CA ARG A 202 3.74 20.69 -9.85
C ARG A 202 4.86 19.70 -10.15
#